data_3b2cf2756779d1fbe9f2569666424f3f
#
_entry.id   3b2cf2756779d1fbe9f2569666424f3f
#
_cell.length_a   1.000
_cell.length_b   1.000
_cell.length_c   1.000
_cell.angle_alpha   90.00
_cell.angle_beta   90.00
_cell.angle_gamma   90.00
#
_symmetry.space_group_name_H-M   'P 1'
#
loop_
_entity.id
_entity.type
_entity.pdbx_description
1 polymer ?
#
loop_
_entity_poly.entity_id
_entity_poly.type
_entity_poly.pdbx_seq_one_letter_code
_entity_poly.pdbx_strand_id
1 'polypeptide(L)'
;YNADITYGTNNEFGFDYLRDNMSNAPDDLVQRPHHYAIVDEVDSVLVDDARTPLIISGPVPKGDVHEFEVLKPQVEKLVEMQRKQLVGTLAEAKKLIASGDTKEGAFQLLRVYRGLPKNKALIKFLSEEGNKLLLQKTENFYMQDNNREMPKVDAELYFTIEEKNNQIELTDKGIEHISGKDNPDFFVLPEIGMEINKIESKGLSSEQEAEEKEELFREFGVKSERIHTMNQLLKAYTLFVKDTEYVVMD
;
A
#
# COMPACT_ATOMS: atom_id res chain seq x y z
N TYR A 1 -35.33 16.13 0.11
CA TYR A 1 -34.87 15.64 1.43
C TYR A 1 -35.80 16.00 2.59
N ASN A 2 -36.75 16.90 2.42
CA ASN A 2 -37.74 17.29 3.46
C ASN A 2 -39.11 16.61 3.26
N ALA A 3 -39.23 15.69 2.32
CA ALA A 3 -40.47 14.94 2.07
C ALA A 3 -40.66 13.82 3.10
N ASP A 4 -41.92 13.48 3.36
CA ASP A 4 -42.27 12.35 4.24
C ASP A 4 -41.99 11.00 3.58
N ILE A 5 -42.06 10.92 2.26
CA ILE A 5 -41.78 9.75 1.45
C ILE A 5 -40.78 10.13 0.36
N THR A 6 -39.71 9.35 0.24
CA THR A 6 -38.68 9.54 -0.78
C THR A 6 -38.59 8.29 -1.65
N TYR A 7 -38.57 8.47 -2.96
CA TYR A 7 -38.36 7.41 -3.96
C TYR A 7 -36.97 7.56 -4.58
N GLY A 8 -36.34 6.46 -4.88
CA GLY A 8 -35.07 6.46 -5.59
C GLY A 8 -34.66 5.03 -5.96
N THR A 9 -33.68 4.91 -6.80
CA THR A 9 -33.01 3.64 -7.07
C THR A 9 -32.10 3.28 -5.89
N ASN A 10 -31.79 1.98 -5.69
CA ASN A 10 -30.83 1.52 -4.71
C ASN A 10 -29.48 2.25 -4.83
N ASN A 11 -29.03 2.52 -6.07
CA ASN A 11 -27.79 3.22 -6.34
C ASN A 11 -27.80 4.66 -5.85
N GLU A 12 -28.91 5.40 -6.04
CA GLU A 12 -29.02 6.78 -5.57
C GLU A 12 -28.90 6.89 -4.06
N PHE A 13 -29.61 6.03 -3.32
CA PHE A 13 -29.50 5.96 -1.86
C PHE A 13 -28.10 5.52 -1.42
N GLY A 14 -27.49 4.58 -2.13
CA GLY A 14 -26.14 4.12 -1.87
C GLY A 14 -25.10 5.20 -2.10
N PHE A 15 -25.23 6.00 -3.16
CA PHE A 15 -24.35 7.14 -3.41
C PHE A 15 -24.52 8.26 -2.38
N ASP A 16 -25.74 8.54 -1.95
CA ASP A 16 -25.98 9.50 -0.87
C ASP A 16 -25.33 9.03 0.45
N TYR A 17 -25.48 7.74 0.77
CA TYR A 17 -24.79 7.14 1.92
C TYR A 17 -23.27 7.28 1.85
N LEU A 18 -22.67 7.02 0.69
CA LEU A 18 -21.23 7.19 0.51
C LEU A 18 -20.80 8.66 0.64
N ARG A 19 -21.57 9.61 0.09
CA ARG A 19 -21.31 11.05 0.25
C ARG A 19 -21.37 11.49 1.69
N ASP A 20 -22.39 11.02 2.43
CA ASP A 20 -22.54 11.33 3.84
C ASP A 20 -21.37 10.82 4.68
N ASN A 21 -20.85 9.63 4.35
CA ASN A 21 -19.65 9.09 5.02
C ASN A 21 -18.35 9.82 4.68
N MET A 22 -18.34 10.59 3.60
CA MET A 22 -17.21 11.45 3.20
C MET A 22 -17.35 12.89 3.70
N SER A 23 -18.50 13.25 4.29
CA SER A 23 -18.76 14.59 4.80
C SER A 23 -17.96 14.89 6.06
N ASN A 24 -17.44 16.11 6.17
CA ASN A 24 -16.66 16.57 7.31
C ASN A 24 -17.51 17.31 8.35
N ALA A 25 -18.74 17.68 8.02
CA ALA A 25 -19.63 18.42 8.90
C ALA A 25 -21.03 17.79 8.93
N PRO A 26 -21.71 17.76 10.10
CA PRO A 26 -23.07 17.22 10.21
C PRO A 26 -24.11 17.96 9.35
N ASP A 27 -23.89 19.24 9.09
CA ASP A 27 -24.79 20.06 8.29
C ASP A 27 -24.76 19.72 6.80
N ASP A 28 -23.73 19.02 6.34
CA ASP A 28 -23.57 18.57 4.96
C ASP A 28 -24.23 17.20 4.69
N LEU A 29 -24.76 16.55 5.74
CA LEU A 29 -25.41 15.26 5.60
C LEU A 29 -26.77 15.41 4.90
N VAL A 30 -27.01 14.58 3.89
CA VAL A 30 -28.24 14.60 3.11
C VAL A 30 -29.26 13.56 3.55
N GLN A 31 -28.81 12.45 4.13
CA GLN A 31 -29.70 11.41 4.63
C GLN A 31 -30.13 11.67 6.06
N ARG A 32 -31.41 11.42 6.32
CA ARG A 32 -32.01 11.45 7.66
C ARG A 32 -32.10 10.04 8.22
N PRO A 33 -32.38 9.87 9.55
CA PRO A 33 -32.68 8.57 10.11
C PRO A 33 -33.84 7.88 9.37
N HIS A 34 -33.67 6.66 8.97
CA HIS A 34 -34.66 5.89 8.26
C HIS A 34 -35.62 5.21 9.24
N HIS A 35 -36.92 5.38 9.07
CA HIS A 35 -37.95 4.70 9.86
C HIS A 35 -38.44 3.41 9.22
N TYR A 36 -38.60 3.43 7.90
CA TYR A 36 -39.19 2.31 7.18
C TYR A 36 -38.68 2.33 5.74
N ALA A 37 -38.44 1.17 5.16
CA ALA A 37 -38.07 1.00 3.77
C ALA A 37 -38.96 -0.03 3.10
N ILE A 38 -39.44 0.29 1.90
CA ILE A 38 -40.11 -0.65 1.00
C ILE A 38 -39.12 -0.87 -0.15
N VAL A 39 -38.73 -2.13 -0.34
CA VAL A 39 -37.83 -2.54 -1.42
C VAL A 39 -38.65 -3.33 -2.42
N ASP A 40 -38.76 -2.80 -3.63
CA ASP A 40 -39.32 -3.50 -4.78
C ASP A 40 -38.22 -4.24 -5.50
N GLU A 41 -38.54 -5.32 -6.22
CA GLU A 41 -37.56 -6.16 -6.93
C GLU A 41 -36.43 -6.64 -5.99
N VAL A 42 -36.80 -7.14 -4.80
CA VAL A 42 -35.88 -7.43 -3.72
C VAL A 42 -34.78 -8.44 -4.08
N ASP A 43 -35.05 -9.36 -4.97
CA ASP A 43 -34.12 -10.34 -5.52
C ASP A 43 -33.02 -9.64 -6.36
N SER A 44 -33.39 -8.69 -7.22
CA SER A 44 -32.42 -7.88 -7.94
C SER A 44 -31.57 -7.03 -6.98
N VAL A 45 -32.20 -6.32 -6.06
CA VAL A 45 -31.50 -5.37 -5.17
C VAL A 45 -30.61 -6.06 -4.14
N LEU A 46 -31.11 -7.11 -3.46
CA LEU A 46 -30.41 -7.72 -2.33
C LEU A 46 -29.64 -8.99 -2.68
N VAL A 47 -29.79 -9.52 -3.89
CA VAL A 47 -29.10 -10.73 -4.36
C VAL A 47 -28.22 -10.43 -5.55
N ASP A 48 -28.78 -9.98 -6.67
CA ASP A 48 -28.02 -9.78 -7.91
C ASP A 48 -27.07 -8.59 -7.83
N ASP A 49 -27.57 -7.43 -7.38
CA ASP A 49 -26.80 -6.20 -7.24
C ASP A 49 -26.00 -6.09 -5.92
N ALA A 50 -26.25 -6.98 -4.97
CA ALA A 50 -25.66 -6.91 -3.62
C ALA A 50 -24.10 -6.93 -3.62
N ARG A 51 -23.50 -7.46 -4.68
CA ARG A 51 -22.04 -7.52 -4.85
C ARG A 51 -21.50 -6.48 -5.83
N THR A 52 -22.36 -5.68 -6.42
CA THR A 52 -21.94 -4.63 -7.36
C THR A 52 -21.41 -3.43 -6.57
N PRO A 53 -20.12 -3.08 -6.69
CA PRO A 53 -19.57 -1.98 -5.93
C PRO A 53 -20.11 -0.65 -6.44
N LEU A 54 -20.51 0.23 -5.53
CA LEU A 54 -20.76 1.63 -5.83
C LEU A 54 -19.45 2.40 -5.74
N ILE A 55 -19.04 3.03 -6.83
CA ILE A 55 -17.75 3.74 -6.91
C ILE A 55 -18.04 5.21 -7.16
N ILE A 56 -17.60 6.07 -6.23
CA ILE A 56 -17.54 7.52 -6.45
C ILE A 56 -16.17 7.82 -7.05
N SER A 57 -16.17 8.31 -8.29
CA SER A 57 -14.96 8.78 -8.95
C SER A 57 -15.19 10.16 -9.53
N GLY A 58 -14.16 10.97 -9.49
CA GLY A 58 -14.18 12.31 -10.06
C GLY A 58 -12.80 12.68 -10.60
N PRO A 59 -12.73 13.71 -11.47
CA PRO A 59 -11.45 14.22 -11.90
C PRO A 59 -10.69 14.75 -10.69
N VAL A 60 -9.46 14.30 -10.52
CA VAL A 60 -8.54 14.87 -9.53
C VAL A 60 -8.25 16.31 -9.97
N PRO A 61 -8.35 17.32 -9.07
CA PRO A 61 -7.94 18.67 -9.40
C PRO A 61 -6.51 18.69 -9.92
N LYS A 62 -6.27 19.38 -11.04
CA LYS A 62 -4.94 19.49 -11.66
C LYS A 62 -3.89 20.25 -10.80
N GLY A 63 -4.07 20.29 -9.49
CA GLY A 63 -3.17 20.95 -8.55
C GLY A 63 -2.11 20.04 -7.95
N ASP A 64 -2.37 18.73 -7.87
CA ASP A 64 -1.43 17.78 -7.32
C ASP A 64 -0.57 17.23 -8.47
N VAL A 65 0.65 17.73 -8.55
CA VAL A 65 1.66 17.20 -9.47
C VAL A 65 2.04 15.81 -8.95
N HIS A 66 1.34 14.80 -9.44
CA HIS A 66 1.74 13.42 -9.18
C HIS A 66 3.18 13.21 -9.67
N GLU A 67 4.06 12.87 -8.76
CA GLU A 67 5.48 12.64 -9.07
C GLU A 67 5.71 11.30 -9.81
N PHE A 68 4.67 10.71 -10.44
CA PHE A 68 4.77 9.41 -11.12
C PHE A 68 5.87 9.38 -12.18
N GLU A 69 5.93 10.40 -13.04
CA GLU A 69 6.94 10.45 -14.11
C GLU A 69 8.35 10.66 -13.56
N VAL A 70 8.48 11.43 -12.48
CA VAL A 70 9.77 11.72 -11.83
C VAL A 70 10.29 10.48 -11.08
N LEU A 71 9.42 9.78 -10.38
CA LEU A 71 9.80 8.62 -9.57
C LEU A 71 9.90 7.32 -10.38
N LYS A 72 9.23 7.24 -11.53
CA LYS A 72 9.21 6.04 -12.38
C LYS A 72 10.59 5.47 -12.70
N PRO A 73 11.59 6.24 -13.18
CA PRO A 73 12.91 5.69 -13.48
C PRO A 73 13.63 5.12 -12.26
N GLN A 74 13.38 5.71 -11.08
CA GLN A 74 13.96 5.25 -9.82
C GLN A 74 13.35 3.93 -9.40
N VAL A 75 12.02 3.79 -9.54
CA VAL A 75 11.30 2.55 -9.25
C VAL A 75 11.71 1.44 -10.20
N GLU A 76 11.79 1.70 -11.51
CA GLU A 76 12.23 0.71 -12.50
C GLU A 76 13.61 0.15 -12.15
N LYS A 77 14.55 1.05 -11.83
CA LYS A 77 15.91 0.67 -11.42
C LYS A 77 15.90 -0.16 -10.14
N LEU A 78 15.10 0.25 -9.12
CA LEU A 78 15.03 -0.45 -7.85
C LEU A 78 14.47 -1.86 -8.03
N VAL A 79 13.41 -2.02 -8.81
CA VAL A 79 12.80 -3.31 -9.13
C VAL A 79 13.77 -4.21 -9.89
N GLU A 80 14.52 -3.66 -10.86
CA GLU A 80 15.52 -4.41 -11.61
C GLU A 80 16.65 -4.91 -10.70
N MET A 81 17.15 -4.03 -9.82
CA MET A 81 18.20 -4.38 -8.86
C MET A 81 17.75 -5.50 -7.92
N GLN A 82 16.55 -5.41 -7.37
CA GLN A 82 15.99 -6.45 -6.50
C GLN A 82 15.79 -7.77 -7.25
N ARG A 83 15.26 -7.72 -8.48
CA ARG A 83 15.13 -8.92 -9.33
C ARG A 83 16.46 -9.60 -9.57
N LYS A 84 17.48 -8.83 -9.92
CA LYS A 84 18.83 -9.36 -10.17
C LYS A 84 19.45 -10.00 -8.92
N GLN A 85 19.33 -9.32 -7.78
CA GLN A 85 19.80 -9.83 -6.50
C GLN A 85 19.09 -11.15 -6.14
N LEU A 86 17.77 -11.19 -6.23
CA LEU A 86 16.98 -12.34 -5.79
C LEU A 86 17.09 -13.56 -6.70
N VAL A 87 17.51 -13.41 -7.94
CA VAL A 87 17.88 -14.57 -8.79
C VAL A 87 19.07 -15.31 -8.18
N GLY A 88 20.10 -14.60 -7.75
CA GLY A 88 21.24 -15.19 -7.04
C GLY A 88 20.85 -15.84 -5.71
N THR A 89 20.08 -15.12 -4.91
CA THR A 89 19.58 -15.61 -3.61
C THR A 89 18.73 -16.88 -3.74
N LEU A 90 17.88 -16.96 -4.77
CA LEU A 90 17.10 -18.19 -5.03
C LEU A 90 17.98 -19.38 -5.41
N ALA A 91 19.01 -19.15 -6.23
CA ALA A 91 19.95 -20.20 -6.61
C ALA A 91 20.72 -20.73 -5.40
N GLU A 92 21.15 -19.84 -4.50
CA GLU A 92 21.79 -20.17 -3.24
C GLU A 92 20.86 -20.95 -2.30
N ALA A 93 19.61 -20.46 -2.12
CA ALA A 93 18.60 -21.15 -1.32
C ALA A 93 18.41 -22.61 -1.78
N LYS A 94 18.25 -22.81 -3.09
CA LYS A 94 18.13 -24.17 -3.67
C LYS A 94 19.32 -25.06 -3.39
N LYS A 95 20.53 -24.51 -3.54
CA LYS A 95 21.77 -25.23 -3.27
C LYS A 95 21.88 -25.64 -1.80
N LEU A 96 21.59 -24.72 -0.88
CA LEU A 96 21.64 -24.96 0.57
C LEU A 96 20.61 -26.03 0.98
N ILE A 97 19.38 -25.94 0.49
CA ILE A 97 18.34 -26.95 0.77
C ILE A 97 18.76 -28.32 0.24
N ALA A 98 19.30 -28.39 -0.97
CA ALA A 98 19.77 -29.63 -1.56
C ALA A 98 20.99 -30.25 -0.83
N SER A 99 21.84 -29.41 -0.23
CA SER A 99 22.99 -29.87 0.57
C SER A 99 22.65 -30.26 2.00
N GLY A 100 21.39 -30.09 2.43
CA GLY A 100 20.92 -30.39 3.78
C GLY A 100 20.98 -29.22 4.77
N ASP A 101 21.54 -28.08 4.40
CA ASP A 101 21.45 -26.86 5.20
C ASP A 101 20.09 -26.21 5.02
N THR A 102 19.09 -26.90 5.55
CA THR A 102 17.68 -26.50 5.38
C THR A 102 17.34 -25.19 6.10
N LYS A 103 18.04 -24.89 7.20
CA LYS A 103 17.75 -23.69 7.99
C LYS A 103 18.15 -22.43 7.23
N GLU A 104 19.39 -22.36 6.78
CA GLU A 104 19.88 -21.21 6.03
C GLU A 104 19.19 -21.12 4.64
N GLY A 105 19.03 -22.27 3.97
CA GLY A 105 18.31 -22.32 2.69
C GLY A 105 16.86 -21.83 2.80
N ALA A 106 16.16 -22.17 3.87
CA ALA A 106 14.78 -21.68 4.11
C ALA A 106 14.73 -20.20 4.45
N PHE A 107 15.72 -19.66 5.16
CA PHE A 107 15.87 -18.23 5.41
C PHE A 107 16.02 -17.46 4.10
N GLN A 108 16.93 -17.89 3.22
CA GLN A 108 17.11 -17.27 1.91
C GLN A 108 15.86 -17.42 1.02
N LEU A 109 15.17 -18.56 1.10
CA LEU A 109 13.91 -18.79 0.38
C LEU A 109 12.81 -17.84 0.85
N LEU A 110 12.69 -17.59 2.15
CA LEU A 110 11.75 -16.62 2.72
C LEU A 110 12.07 -15.21 2.22
N ARG A 111 13.34 -14.81 2.20
CA ARG A 111 13.77 -13.51 1.66
C ARG A 111 13.36 -13.35 0.21
N VAL A 112 13.53 -14.36 -0.64
CA VAL A 112 13.08 -14.32 -2.04
C VAL A 112 11.56 -14.16 -2.13
N TYR A 113 10.82 -14.90 -1.31
CA TYR A 113 9.36 -14.85 -1.28
C TYR A 113 8.86 -13.45 -0.86
N ARG A 114 9.45 -12.84 0.16
CA ARG A 114 9.09 -11.50 0.61
C ARG A 114 9.47 -10.40 -0.39
N GLY A 115 10.51 -10.61 -1.17
CA GLY A 115 10.97 -9.62 -2.15
C GLY A 115 10.28 -9.71 -3.51
N LEU A 116 9.94 -10.92 -3.99
CA LEU A 116 9.29 -11.15 -5.30
C LEU A 116 8.45 -12.43 -5.28
N PRO A 117 7.28 -12.45 -4.63
CA PRO A 117 6.44 -13.65 -4.50
C PRO A 117 5.97 -14.21 -5.85
N LYS A 118 5.73 -13.36 -6.85
CA LYS A 118 5.29 -13.74 -8.20
C LYS A 118 6.43 -14.16 -9.14
N ASN A 119 7.65 -14.37 -8.64
CA ASN A 119 8.75 -14.86 -9.46
C ASN A 119 8.49 -16.29 -9.96
N LYS A 120 8.50 -16.48 -11.29
CA LYS A 120 8.19 -17.77 -11.93
C LYS A 120 9.11 -18.92 -11.47
N ALA A 121 10.40 -18.62 -11.25
CA ALA A 121 11.37 -19.63 -10.80
C ALA A 121 11.15 -20.00 -9.32
N LEU A 122 10.70 -19.06 -8.49
CA LEU A 122 10.29 -19.30 -7.12
C LEU A 122 9.02 -20.17 -7.09
N ILE A 123 7.99 -19.78 -7.82
CA ILE A 123 6.72 -20.53 -7.90
C ILE A 123 6.95 -21.96 -8.33
N LYS A 124 7.79 -22.18 -9.36
CA LYS A 124 8.18 -23.52 -9.80
C LYS A 124 8.86 -24.31 -8.68
N PHE A 125 9.76 -23.68 -7.95
CA PHE A 125 10.46 -24.34 -6.83
C PHE A 125 9.52 -24.66 -5.66
N LEU A 126 8.58 -23.77 -5.36
CA LEU A 126 7.57 -23.99 -4.32
C LEU A 126 6.55 -25.09 -4.69
N SER A 127 6.38 -25.42 -5.97
CA SER A 127 5.52 -26.53 -6.41
C SER A 127 6.16 -27.91 -6.20
N GLU A 128 7.46 -27.98 -5.95
CA GLU A 128 8.14 -29.22 -5.58
C GLU A 128 7.77 -29.63 -4.15
N GLU A 129 7.70 -30.94 -3.91
CA GLU A 129 7.22 -31.47 -2.64
C GLU A 129 8.05 -31.02 -1.45
N GLY A 130 7.38 -30.56 -0.39
CA GLY A 130 8.00 -30.09 0.86
C GLY A 130 8.42 -28.63 0.88
N ASN A 131 8.75 -28.00 -0.25
CA ASN A 131 9.30 -26.65 -0.27
C ASN A 131 8.30 -25.57 0.19
N LYS A 132 7.02 -25.72 -0.17
CA LYS A 132 5.96 -24.81 0.30
C LYS A 132 5.75 -24.92 1.82
N LEU A 133 5.78 -26.13 2.35
CA LEU A 133 5.65 -26.36 3.80
C LEU A 133 6.87 -25.81 4.55
N LEU A 134 8.06 -25.96 3.99
CA LEU A 134 9.29 -25.39 4.54
C LEU A 134 9.21 -23.87 4.62
N LEU A 135 8.78 -23.21 3.53
CA LEU A 135 8.58 -21.75 3.50
C LEU A 135 7.59 -21.32 4.58
N GLN A 136 6.41 -21.97 4.67
CA GLN A 136 5.38 -21.61 5.65
C GLN A 136 5.87 -21.76 7.10
N LYS A 137 6.59 -22.84 7.41
CA LYS A 137 7.16 -23.03 8.75
C LYS A 137 8.17 -21.93 9.08
N THR A 138 8.99 -21.56 8.10
CA THR A 138 9.99 -20.50 8.28
C THR A 138 9.32 -19.14 8.44
N GLU A 139 8.35 -18.81 7.61
CA GLU A 139 7.57 -17.58 7.72
C GLU A 139 6.92 -17.48 9.12
N ASN A 140 6.22 -18.52 9.57
CA ASN A 140 5.60 -18.58 10.89
C ASN A 140 6.61 -18.39 12.03
N PHE A 141 7.82 -18.94 11.90
CA PHE A 141 8.87 -18.75 12.90
C PHE A 141 9.30 -17.28 12.99
N TYR A 142 9.53 -16.60 11.85
CA TYR A 142 9.94 -15.19 11.83
C TYR A 142 8.79 -14.20 12.13
N MET A 143 7.53 -14.63 12.02
CA MET A 143 6.35 -13.86 12.41
C MET A 143 6.03 -13.92 13.90
N GLN A 144 6.68 -14.80 14.67
CA GLN A 144 6.49 -14.86 16.13
C GLN A 144 6.92 -13.55 16.81
N ASP A 145 6.43 -13.34 18.02
CA ASP A 145 6.78 -12.18 18.84
C ASP A 145 6.61 -10.81 18.12
N ASN A 146 5.46 -10.63 17.44
CA ASN A 146 5.14 -9.42 16.68
C ASN A 146 6.18 -9.11 15.57
N ASN A 147 6.60 -10.11 14.83
CA ASN A 147 7.55 -9.98 13.71
C ASN A 147 8.96 -9.49 14.12
N ARG A 148 9.35 -9.64 15.36
CA ARG A 148 10.62 -9.12 15.89
C ARG A 148 11.86 -9.55 15.10
N GLU A 149 11.83 -10.76 14.55
CA GLU A 149 12.95 -11.32 13.79
C GLU A 149 12.84 -11.09 12.26
N MET A 150 11.67 -10.67 11.77
CA MET A 150 11.42 -10.44 10.35
C MET A 150 12.35 -9.38 9.72
N PRO A 151 12.72 -8.29 10.40
CA PRO A 151 13.67 -7.31 9.86
C PRO A 151 15.01 -7.90 9.42
N LYS A 152 15.44 -9.05 10.00
CA LYS A 152 16.66 -9.74 9.56
C LYS A 152 16.52 -10.37 8.17
N VAL A 153 15.31 -10.82 7.84
CA VAL A 153 15.01 -11.34 6.50
C VAL A 153 14.99 -10.19 5.49
N ASP A 154 14.37 -9.08 5.87
CA ASP A 154 14.11 -7.93 5.02
C ASP A 154 15.32 -7.01 4.81
N ALA A 155 16.33 -7.06 5.67
CA ALA A 155 17.48 -6.17 5.69
C ALA A 155 18.24 -6.05 4.35
N GLU A 156 18.26 -7.12 3.56
CA GLU A 156 18.94 -7.15 2.27
C GLU A 156 18.03 -6.75 1.09
N LEU A 157 16.73 -6.60 1.32
CA LEU A 157 15.77 -6.20 0.30
C LEU A 157 15.73 -4.68 0.16
N TYR A 158 15.37 -4.19 -1.01
CA TYR A 158 15.08 -2.77 -1.25
C TYR A 158 13.62 -2.43 -0.93
N PHE A 159 12.74 -3.39 -1.09
CA PHE A 159 11.33 -3.32 -0.71
C PHE A 159 10.81 -4.72 -0.38
N THR A 160 9.77 -4.78 0.42
CA THR A 160 9.06 -6.02 0.76
C THR A 160 7.67 -6.03 0.16
N ILE A 161 7.18 -7.21 -0.15
CA ILE A 161 5.84 -7.44 -0.71
C ILE A 161 5.08 -8.37 0.22
N GLU A 162 3.92 -7.93 0.68
CA GLU A 162 2.94 -8.76 1.34
C GLU A 162 1.76 -9.01 0.38
N GLU A 163 1.83 -10.14 -0.33
CA GLU A 163 0.87 -10.46 -1.40
C GLU A 163 -0.57 -10.56 -0.91
N LYS A 164 -0.79 -11.07 0.32
CA LYS A 164 -2.13 -11.25 0.90
C LYS A 164 -2.90 -9.94 1.04
N ASN A 165 -2.20 -8.86 1.39
CA ASN A 165 -2.79 -7.54 1.63
C ASN A 165 -2.52 -6.56 0.48
N ASN A 166 -1.86 -7.00 -0.58
CA ASN A 166 -1.37 -6.13 -1.66
C ASN A 166 -0.57 -4.93 -1.13
N GLN A 167 0.20 -5.15 -0.06
CA GLN A 167 1.05 -4.13 0.54
C GLN A 167 2.48 -4.25 0.02
N ILE A 168 3.08 -3.09 -0.22
CA ILE A 168 4.50 -2.96 -0.53
C ILE A 168 5.07 -1.87 0.34
N GLU A 169 6.22 -2.14 0.92
CA GLU A 169 6.92 -1.19 1.78
C GLU A 169 8.39 -1.12 1.37
N LEU A 170 8.89 0.11 1.26
CA LEU A 170 10.33 0.34 1.12
C LEU A 170 11.03 -0.03 2.43
N THR A 171 12.16 -0.71 2.30
CA THR A 171 13.08 -0.92 3.42
C THR A 171 14.02 0.27 3.58
N ASP A 172 14.74 0.34 4.71
CA ASP A 172 15.77 1.36 4.91
C ASP A 172 16.78 1.38 3.77
N LYS A 173 17.21 0.21 3.30
CA LYS A 173 18.10 0.05 2.14
C LYS A 173 17.51 0.64 0.85
N GLY A 174 16.20 0.45 0.64
CA GLY A 174 15.47 1.02 -0.49
C GLY A 174 15.39 2.54 -0.41
N ILE A 175 15.07 3.04 0.76
CA ILE A 175 15.00 4.48 1.05
C ILE A 175 16.38 5.13 0.83
N GLU A 176 17.44 4.59 1.42
CA GLU A 176 18.81 5.10 1.23
C GLU A 176 19.23 5.12 -0.25
N HIS A 177 18.83 4.08 -1.00
CA HIS A 177 19.19 4.00 -2.42
C HIS A 177 18.49 5.07 -3.26
N ILE A 178 17.22 5.39 -2.97
CA ILE A 178 16.44 6.37 -3.72
C ILE A 178 16.77 7.80 -3.29
N SER A 179 16.82 8.04 -1.98
CA SER A 179 17.10 9.37 -1.40
C SER A 179 18.51 9.85 -1.72
N GLY A 180 19.45 8.91 -1.91
CA GLY A 180 20.86 9.24 -2.05
C GLY A 180 21.45 9.82 -0.76
N LYS A 181 22.74 10.15 -0.80
CA LYS A 181 23.43 10.73 0.35
C LYS A 181 23.08 12.20 0.61
N ASP A 182 22.54 12.87 -0.40
CA ASP A 182 22.32 14.32 -0.39
C ASP A 182 20.95 14.73 0.15
N ASN A 183 20.00 13.80 0.27
CA ASN A 183 18.66 14.11 0.75
C ASN A 183 18.05 12.97 1.60
N PRO A 184 18.61 12.70 2.80
CA PRO A 184 18.16 11.59 3.65
C PRO A 184 16.69 11.70 4.08
N ASP A 185 16.15 12.91 4.16
CA ASP A 185 14.78 13.18 4.60
C ASP A 185 13.72 13.11 3.49
N PHE A 186 14.12 12.67 2.29
CA PHE A 186 13.25 12.66 1.11
C PHE A 186 11.96 11.84 1.31
N PHE A 187 12.04 10.73 2.06
CA PHE A 187 10.93 9.85 2.40
C PHE A 187 10.61 9.82 3.90
N VAL A 188 11.23 10.68 4.72
CA VAL A 188 10.96 10.73 6.16
C VAL A 188 9.82 11.70 6.43
N LEU A 189 8.72 11.17 6.98
CA LEU A 189 7.61 12.00 7.42
C LEU A 189 7.97 12.70 8.72
N PRO A 190 7.71 14.01 8.86
CA PRO A 190 7.86 14.69 10.12
C PRO A 190 6.86 14.14 11.16
N GLU A 191 7.31 13.97 12.38
CA GLU A 191 6.42 13.65 13.50
C GLU A 191 5.61 14.88 13.91
N ILE A 192 4.44 15.03 13.33
CA ILE A 192 3.57 16.22 13.45
C ILE A 192 3.41 16.62 14.92
N GLY A 193 3.16 15.68 15.83
CA GLY A 193 2.96 15.97 17.24
C GLY A 193 4.20 16.60 17.92
N MET A 194 5.39 16.07 17.62
CA MET A 194 6.64 16.63 18.16
C MET A 194 6.97 17.99 17.53
N GLU A 195 6.77 18.14 16.23
CA GLU A 195 7.05 19.40 15.55
C GLU A 195 6.07 20.50 15.96
N ILE A 196 4.78 20.21 16.14
CA ILE A 196 3.81 21.16 16.70
C ILE A 196 4.23 21.62 18.11
N ASN A 197 4.61 20.68 18.98
CA ASN A 197 5.08 21.04 20.32
C ASN A 197 6.33 21.93 20.28
N LYS A 198 7.23 21.71 19.33
CA LYS A 198 8.42 22.57 19.14
C LYS A 198 7.99 23.99 18.67
N ILE A 199 7.04 24.09 17.74
CA ILE A 199 6.51 25.36 17.26
C ILE A 199 5.87 26.15 18.42
N GLU A 200 5.01 25.50 19.19
CA GLU A 200 4.34 26.12 20.36
C GLU A 200 5.34 26.54 21.47
N SER A 201 6.44 25.83 21.61
CA SER A 201 7.48 26.18 22.60
C SER A 201 8.38 27.35 22.19
N LYS A 202 8.34 27.80 20.92
CA LYS A 202 9.14 28.93 20.43
C LYS A 202 8.63 30.29 20.92
N GLY A 203 7.41 30.36 21.44
CA GLY A 203 6.82 31.64 21.94
C GLY A 203 6.56 32.65 20.82
N LEU A 204 6.18 32.18 19.65
CA LEU A 204 5.86 32.99 18.47
C LEU A 204 4.54 33.75 18.65
N SER A 205 4.28 34.76 17.81
CA SER A 205 2.95 35.32 17.72
C SER A 205 1.94 34.34 17.14
N SER A 206 0.66 34.51 17.45
CA SER A 206 -0.40 33.60 16.96
C SER A 206 -0.42 33.48 15.43
N GLU A 207 -0.07 34.53 14.69
CA GLU A 207 0.02 34.50 13.24
C GLU A 207 1.22 33.70 12.75
N GLN A 208 2.39 33.90 13.36
CA GLN A 208 3.61 33.15 13.02
C GLN A 208 3.50 31.68 13.37
N GLU A 209 2.86 31.36 14.48
CA GLU A 209 2.59 29.97 14.87
C GLU A 209 1.66 29.27 13.87
N ALA A 210 0.63 29.95 13.41
CA ALA A 210 -0.27 29.42 12.39
C ALA A 210 0.44 29.18 11.06
N GLU A 211 1.30 30.11 10.63
CA GLU A 211 2.08 30.00 9.39
C GLU A 211 3.08 28.82 9.45
N GLU A 212 3.81 28.67 10.56
CA GLU A 212 4.73 27.53 10.71
C GLU A 212 3.99 26.17 10.78
N LYS A 213 2.82 26.12 11.39
CA LYS A 213 1.97 24.92 11.39
C LYS A 213 1.45 24.59 9.98
N GLU A 214 1.02 25.60 9.22
CA GLU A 214 0.57 25.40 7.83
C GLU A 214 1.70 24.89 6.95
N GLU A 215 2.90 25.43 7.07
CA GLU A 215 4.09 24.95 6.35
C GLU A 215 4.43 23.50 6.71
N LEU A 216 4.37 23.13 7.99
CA LEU A 216 4.58 21.75 8.46
C LEU A 216 3.57 20.78 7.85
N PHE A 217 2.28 21.16 7.83
CA PHE A 217 1.24 20.33 7.21
C PHE A 217 1.41 20.21 5.70
N ARG A 218 1.86 21.28 5.04
CA ARG A 218 2.16 21.25 3.61
C ARG A 218 3.33 20.31 3.30
N GLU A 219 4.41 20.40 4.07
CA GLU A 219 5.57 19.49 3.94
C GLU A 219 5.15 18.04 4.15
N PHE A 220 4.36 17.78 5.19
CA PHE A 220 3.84 16.45 5.47
C PHE A 220 2.99 15.92 4.30
N GLY A 221 2.11 16.76 3.75
CA GLY A 221 1.26 16.39 2.61
C GLY A 221 2.09 15.99 1.38
N VAL A 222 3.09 16.79 1.03
CA VAL A 222 3.99 16.51 -0.12
C VAL A 222 4.77 15.20 0.09
N LYS A 223 5.33 14.98 1.27
CA LYS A 223 6.08 13.75 1.58
C LYS A 223 5.17 12.52 1.62
N SER A 224 3.99 12.65 2.18
CA SER A 224 2.99 11.58 2.24
C SER A 224 2.54 11.14 0.84
N GLU A 225 2.24 12.12 -0.03
CA GLU A 225 1.87 11.86 -1.43
C GLU A 225 3.01 11.19 -2.21
N ARG A 226 4.25 11.60 -1.97
CA ARG A 226 5.44 10.97 -2.57
C ARG A 226 5.58 9.51 -2.18
N ILE A 227 5.43 9.19 -0.88
CA ILE A 227 5.46 7.80 -0.39
C ILE A 227 4.31 6.99 -1.02
N HIS A 228 3.12 7.58 -1.07
CA HIS A 228 1.97 6.95 -1.72
C HIS A 228 2.25 6.65 -3.20
N THR A 229 2.73 7.63 -3.95
CA THR A 229 3.10 7.51 -5.37
C THR A 229 4.14 6.41 -5.59
N MET A 230 5.18 6.37 -4.74
CA MET A 230 6.21 5.34 -4.78
C MET A 230 5.63 3.95 -4.58
N ASN A 231 4.78 3.77 -3.58
CA ASN A 231 4.13 2.48 -3.30
C ASN A 231 3.20 2.05 -4.44
N GLN A 232 2.47 2.97 -5.06
CA GLN A 232 1.62 2.65 -6.22
C GLN A 232 2.46 2.23 -7.43
N LEU A 233 3.57 2.93 -7.70
CA LEU A 233 4.49 2.52 -8.76
C LEU A 233 5.11 1.15 -8.50
N LEU A 234 5.58 0.88 -7.28
CA LEU A 234 6.11 -0.43 -6.91
C LEU A 234 5.08 -1.53 -7.11
N LYS A 235 3.81 -1.30 -6.71
CA LYS A 235 2.70 -2.24 -6.98
C LYS A 235 2.51 -2.49 -8.47
N ALA A 236 2.49 -1.43 -9.28
CA ALA A 236 2.33 -1.55 -10.72
C ALA A 236 3.42 -2.40 -11.37
N TYR A 237 4.68 -2.26 -10.91
CA TYR A 237 5.82 -2.98 -11.49
C TYR A 237 6.04 -4.41 -10.94
N THR A 238 5.41 -4.76 -9.81
CA THR A 238 5.70 -6.03 -9.12
C THR A 238 4.49 -6.94 -8.95
N LEU A 239 3.30 -6.38 -8.72
CA LEU A 239 2.08 -7.15 -8.44
C LEU A 239 1.16 -7.29 -9.64
N PHE A 240 1.16 -6.32 -10.56
CA PHE A 240 0.27 -6.35 -11.71
C PHE A 240 1.00 -6.84 -12.96
N VAL A 241 0.58 -7.98 -13.48
CA VAL A 241 1.15 -8.61 -14.68
C VAL A 241 0.15 -8.44 -15.83
N LYS A 242 0.65 -7.91 -16.96
CA LYS A 242 -0.16 -7.78 -18.19
C LYS A 242 -0.71 -9.16 -18.57
N ASP A 243 -1.93 -9.18 -19.08
CA ASP A 243 -2.69 -10.34 -19.51
C ASP A 243 -3.07 -11.33 -18.39
N THR A 244 -2.82 -10.97 -17.13
CA THR A 244 -3.27 -11.68 -15.94
C THR A 244 -4.15 -10.80 -15.06
N GLU A 245 -3.63 -9.66 -14.63
CA GLU A 245 -4.34 -8.68 -13.79
C GLU A 245 -4.94 -7.53 -14.59
N TYR A 246 -4.41 -7.24 -15.78
CA TYR A 246 -4.94 -6.20 -16.66
C TYR A 246 -4.68 -6.52 -18.15
N VAL A 247 -5.54 -5.98 -19.02
CA VAL A 247 -5.41 -6.08 -20.46
C VAL A 247 -5.29 -4.68 -21.06
N VAL A 248 -4.40 -4.53 -22.04
CA VAL A 248 -4.33 -3.29 -22.84
C VAL A 248 -5.12 -3.53 -24.10
N MET A 249 -6.17 -2.73 -24.32
CA MET A 249 -6.94 -2.69 -25.56
C MET A 249 -6.40 -1.52 -26.40
N ASP A 250 -6.11 -1.79 -27.67
CA ASP A 250 -5.68 -0.81 -28.66
C ASP A 250 -6.87 0.03 -29.15
#